data_5ba1648901a50b37a2ce92df232f49cc
#
_entry.id   5ba1648901a50b37a2ce92df232f49cc
#
_cell.length_a   1.000
_cell.length_b   1.000
_cell.length_c   1.000
_cell.angle_alpha   90.00
_cell.angle_beta   90.00
_cell.angle_gamma   90.00
#
_symmetry.space_group_name_H-M   'P 1'
#
loop_
_entity.id
_entity.type
_entity.pdbx_description
1 polymer ?
#
loop_
_entity_poly.entity_id
_entity_poly.type
_entity_poly.pdbx_seq_one_letter_code
_entity_poly.pdbx_strand_id
1 'polypeptide(L)'
;MKISDEISLSARNLLRRKGRTALTLVGVVIGTCMVVLMISLGIAQTKTNEEMLQSWGDLTQVQIYGYGMMVGSDGKPLYLDDAAIASIKQIPHVAAATPYAQGYNLQGTITAGRNDRYTMEIYNLIGIDPTALEPMGFALQSGSWLTNTPASEKAAKLQILVGGSTGYEFQDSRKSPNSPKRYRWQGQTDANGKELPPFVDIDKDKMTLTIRTGEGSTEKSRSWELEVVGVLEPDGAKGYWTQSGIVLRIQDMKMLQKVYNDMTKTKTEQKSYEQVYVKVDDLKNVTDVETAIHDLGFTNTYSMNQQREEMQQQVIKSQMIFGGIAAVSLFVAAINIINTMTMAIYERTREIGVMKVLGCELGSIRTMFLLESSTIGFIGGLIGVAFSLLASFVLNNLSTILAAFGQGGGFDLSGLMGGGYYYMDGGGSAAISIIPPWLMLAALVFATLVGLVAGILPANKAVRISALEAIRHD
;
A
#
# COMPACT_ATOMS: atom_id res chain seq x y z
N MET A 1 -31.87 -46.08 5.21
CA MET A 1 -30.50 -46.35 5.73
C MET A 1 -30.11 -45.18 6.64
N LYS A 2 -29.28 -45.41 7.66
CA LYS A 2 -28.75 -44.30 8.46
C LYS A 2 -27.64 -43.61 7.67
N ILE A 3 -27.54 -42.28 7.75
CA ILE A 3 -26.54 -41.48 7.04
C ILE A 3 -25.10 -41.96 7.33
N SER A 4 -24.84 -42.45 8.56
CA SER A 4 -23.54 -43.03 8.95
C SER A 4 -23.16 -44.27 8.12
N ASP A 5 -24.15 -45.08 7.74
CA ASP A 5 -23.94 -46.33 6.96
C ASP A 5 -23.64 -45.98 5.50
N GLU A 6 -24.29 -44.94 4.97
CA GLU A 6 -24.06 -44.42 3.61
C GLU A 6 -22.66 -43.81 3.46
N ILE A 7 -22.17 -43.05 4.45
CA ILE A 7 -20.80 -42.51 4.47
C ILE A 7 -19.77 -43.65 4.54
N SER A 8 -19.98 -44.64 5.40
CA SER A 8 -19.06 -45.78 5.54
C SER A 8 -18.97 -46.60 4.25
N LEU A 9 -20.11 -46.83 3.59
CA LEU A 9 -20.19 -47.51 2.29
C LEU A 9 -19.48 -46.70 1.20
N SER A 10 -19.67 -45.36 1.13
CA SER A 10 -19.02 -44.48 0.18
C SER A 10 -17.49 -44.53 0.35
N ALA A 11 -16.98 -44.42 1.57
CA ALA A 11 -15.53 -44.47 1.85
C ALA A 11 -14.92 -45.83 1.44
N ARG A 12 -15.59 -46.96 1.73
CA ARG A 12 -15.14 -48.31 1.35
C ARG A 12 -15.14 -48.52 -0.16
N ASN A 13 -16.08 -47.89 -0.88
CA ASN A 13 -16.20 -47.96 -2.32
C ASN A 13 -15.07 -47.18 -3.03
N LEU A 14 -14.71 -46.02 -2.52
CA LEU A 14 -13.58 -45.17 -3.04
C LEU A 14 -12.24 -45.91 -2.95
N LEU A 15 -12.04 -46.75 -1.91
CA LEU A 15 -10.81 -47.51 -1.70
C LEU A 15 -10.68 -48.76 -2.61
N ARG A 16 -11.77 -49.22 -3.23
CA ARG A 16 -11.74 -50.41 -4.12
C ARG A 16 -11.02 -50.15 -5.46
N ARG A 17 -10.97 -48.86 -5.95
CA ARG A 17 -10.34 -48.51 -7.25
C ARG A 17 -9.39 -47.36 -7.12
N LYS A 18 -8.30 -47.62 -6.40
CA LYS A 18 -7.30 -46.62 -5.96
C LYS A 18 -6.77 -45.70 -7.08
N GLY A 19 -6.45 -46.24 -8.28
CA GLY A 19 -5.85 -45.48 -9.36
C GLY A 19 -6.78 -44.41 -9.97
N ARG A 20 -8.06 -44.76 -10.18
CA ARG A 20 -9.05 -43.83 -10.76
C ARG A 20 -9.46 -42.75 -9.77
N THR A 21 -9.73 -43.18 -8.53
CA THR A 21 -10.04 -42.22 -7.45
C THR A 21 -8.90 -41.27 -7.20
N ALA A 22 -7.65 -41.75 -7.21
CA ALA A 22 -6.47 -40.91 -7.09
C ALA A 22 -6.38 -39.84 -8.21
N LEU A 23 -6.60 -40.23 -9.48
CA LEU A 23 -6.55 -39.29 -10.62
C LEU A 23 -7.64 -38.22 -10.51
N THR A 24 -8.85 -38.60 -10.06
CA THR A 24 -9.94 -37.64 -9.82
C THR A 24 -9.63 -36.68 -8.67
N LEU A 25 -9.10 -37.25 -7.55
CA LEU A 25 -8.66 -36.45 -6.41
C LEU A 25 -7.58 -35.45 -6.78
N VAL A 26 -6.59 -35.85 -7.59
CA VAL A 26 -5.52 -34.90 -8.07
C VAL A 26 -6.13 -33.71 -8.78
N GLY A 27 -7.13 -33.93 -9.65
CA GLY A 27 -7.81 -32.81 -10.34
C GLY A 27 -8.50 -31.84 -9.37
N VAL A 28 -9.20 -32.39 -8.35
CA VAL A 28 -9.86 -31.54 -7.33
C VAL A 28 -8.85 -30.84 -6.44
N VAL A 29 -7.77 -31.52 -6.05
CA VAL A 29 -6.67 -30.96 -5.25
C VAL A 29 -6.02 -29.78 -5.96
N ILE A 30 -5.66 -29.95 -7.24
CA ILE A 30 -5.07 -28.88 -8.03
C ILE A 30 -6.04 -27.69 -8.15
N GLY A 31 -7.31 -27.96 -8.49
CA GLY A 31 -8.32 -26.92 -8.62
C GLY A 31 -8.53 -26.14 -7.32
N THR A 32 -8.67 -26.83 -6.19
CA THR A 32 -8.85 -26.20 -4.87
C THR A 32 -7.60 -25.43 -4.45
N CYS A 33 -6.42 -26.02 -4.63
CA CYS A 33 -5.14 -25.37 -4.32
C CYS A 33 -4.97 -24.05 -5.11
N MET A 34 -5.27 -24.07 -6.41
CA MET A 34 -5.20 -22.87 -7.27
C MET A 34 -6.15 -21.78 -6.80
N VAL A 35 -7.39 -22.10 -6.46
CA VAL A 35 -8.37 -21.14 -5.95
C VAL A 35 -7.89 -20.49 -4.64
N VAL A 36 -7.43 -21.31 -3.68
CA VAL A 36 -6.96 -20.81 -2.38
C VAL A 36 -5.74 -19.94 -2.55
N LEU A 37 -4.74 -20.36 -3.33
CA LEU A 37 -3.53 -19.56 -3.58
C LEU A 37 -3.85 -18.25 -4.27
N MET A 38 -4.70 -18.26 -5.29
CA MET A 38 -5.09 -17.05 -6.01
C MET A 38 -5.72 -16.00 -5.09
N ILE A 39 -6.69 -16.41 -4.28
CA ILE A 39 -7.35 -15.48 -3.34
C ILE A 39 -6.35 -15.02 -2.28
N SER A 40 -5.51 -15.91 -1.78
CA SER A 40 -4.47 -15.63 -0.78
C SER A 40 -3.43 -14.63 -1.28
N LEU A 41 -2.99 -14.74 -2.53
CA LEU A 41 -2.09 -13.77 -3.19
C LEU A 41 -2.76 -12.40 -3.34
N GLY A 42 -4.04 -12.38 -3.73
CA GLY A 42 -4.80 -11.14 -3.84
C GLY A 42 -4.95 -10.41 -2.50
N ILE A 43 -5.21 -11.15 -1.41
CA ILE A 43 -5.31 -10.59 -0.06
C ILE A 43 -3.94 -10.01 0.38
N ALA A 44 -2.86 -10.77 0.17
CA ALA A 44 -1.52 -10.32 0.51
C ALA A 44 -1.13 -9.05 -0.27
N GLN A 45 -1.38 -9.02 -1.58
CA GLN A 45 -1.09 -7.87 -2.44
C GLN A 45 -1.88 -6.62 -2.00
N THR A 46 -3.17 -6.77 -1.70
CA THR A 46 -3.98 -5.64 -1.20
C THR A 46 -3.42 -5.09 0.10
N LYS A 47 -3.09 -5.97 1.05
CA LYS A 47 -2.53 -5.57 2.34
C LYS A 47 -1.17 -4.87 2.19
N THR A 48 -0.28 -5.43 1.38
CA THR A 48 1.04 -4.82 1.10
C THR A 48 0.90 -3.45 0.43
N ASN A 49 -0.03 -3.32 -0.53
CA ASN A 49 -0.30 -2.04 -1.18
C ASN A 49 -0.83 -0.99 -0.19
N GLU A 50 -1.72 -1.37 0.73
CA GLU A 50 -2.23 -0.47 1.77
C GLU A 50 -1.12 -0.02 2.73
N GLU A 51 -0.28 -0.94 3.21
CA GLU A 51 0.86 -0.63 4.07
C GLU A 51 1.87 0.29 3.36
N MET A 52 2.15 0.03 2.08
CA MET A 52 3.04 0.85 1.26
C MET A 52 2.50 2.26 1.04
N LEU A 53 1.21 2.39 0.71
CA LEU A 53 0.56 3.70 0.52
C LEU A 53 0.55 4.51 1.82
N GLN A 54 0.31 3.88 2.97
CA GLN A 54 0.39 4.55 4.27
C GLN A 54 1.79 5.06 4.59
N SER A 55 2.84 4.38 4.11
CA SER A 55 4.23 4.82 4.31
C SER A 55 4.65 5.93 3.34
N TRP A 56 3.98 6.09 2.21
CA TRP A 56 4.35 7.06 1.17
C TRP A 56 3.72 8.44 1.39
N GLY A 57 2.59 8.52 2.11
CA GLY A 57 1.95 9.80 2.34
C GLY A 57 0.56 9.73 2.95
N ASP A 58 -0.01 10.90 3.14
CA ASP A 58 -1.38 11.07 3.64
C ASP A 58 -2.39 10.84 2.50
N LEU A 59 -3.14 9.74 2.56
CA LEU A 59 -4.14 9.36 1.55
C LEU A 59 -5.28 10.38 1.39
N THR A 60 -5.46 11.25 2.39
CA THR A 60 -6.49 12.29 2.37
C THR A 60 -5.94 13.67 1.95
N GLN A 61 -4.69 13.72 1.48
CA GLN A 61 -4.06 14.94 1.01
C GLN A 61 -4.09 15.04 -0.52
N VAL A 62 -4.56 16.17 -1.03
CA VAL A 62 -4.43 16.57 -2.44
C VAL A 62 -3.40 17.68 -2.55
N GLN A 63 -2.48 17.54 -3.49
CA GLN A 63 -1.46 18.54 -3.80
C GLN A 63 -1.83 19.22 -5.11
N ILE A 64 -1.82 20.54 -5.13
CA ILE A 64 -2.07 21.36 -6.32
C ILE A 64 -0.76 22.01 -6.69
N TYR A 65 -0.32 21.85 -7.93
CA TYR A 65 0.89 22.45 -8.44
C TYR A 65 0.59 23.71 -9.24
N GLY A 66 1.24 24.82 -8.85
CA GLY A 66 1.04 26.14 -9.45
C GLY A 66 1.96 26.46 -10.64
N TYR A 67 2.72 25.48 -11.14
CA TYR A 67 3.57 25.66 -12.31
C TYR A 67 2.83 25.27 -13.59
N GLY A 68 3.17 25.98 -14.68
CA GLY A 68 2.49 25.86 -15.94
C GLY A 68 1.47 26.99 -16.16
N MET A 69 1.01 27.13 -17.40
CA MET A 69 -0.02 28.11 -17.75
C MET A 69 -1.39 27.52 -17.43
N MET A 70 -1.94 27.85 -16.27
CA MET A 70 -3.33 27.53 -15.93
C MET A 70 -4.25 28.61 -16.49
N VAL A 71 -5.34 28.19 -17.10
CA VAL A 71 -6.33 29.08 -17.71
C VAL A 71 -7.69 28.79 -17.11
N GLY A 72 -8.33 29.81 -16.57
CA GLY A 72 -9.66 29.72 -16.02
C GLY A 72 -10.71 29.44 -17.10
N SER A 73 -11.91 29.08 -16.68
CA SER A 73 -13.06 28.89 -17.58
C SER A 73 -13.42 30.12 -18.42
N ASP A 74 -12.96 31.30 -18.00
CA ASP A 74 -13.11 32.57 -18.71
C ASP A 74 -11.98 32.90 -19.70
N GLY A 75 -11.03 31.96 -19.91
CA GLY A 75 -9.89 32.10 -20.81
C GLY A 75 -8.75 32.99 -20.27
N LYS A 76 -8.84 33.45 -19.01
CA LYS A 76 -7.78 34.27 -18.40
C LYS A 76 -6.76 33.41 -17.65
N PRO A 77 -5.51 33.90 -17.50
CA PRO A 77 -4.53 33.22 -16.66
C PRO A 77 -5.03 33.05 -15.23
N LEU A 78 -5.00 31.84 -14.73
CA LEU A 78 -5.35 31.49 -13.37
C LEU A 78 -4.09 31.37 -12.53
N TYR A 79 -4.09 31.98 -11.36
CA TYR A 79 -2.99 31.95 -10.41
C TYR A 79 -3.39 31.21 -9.15
N LEU A 80 -2.51 30.38 -8.65
CA LEU A 80 -2.69 29.69 -7.36
C LEU A 80 -2.24 30.65 -6.24
N ASP A 81 -3.05 31.65 -5.95
CA ASP A 81 -2.81 32.72 -4.99
C ASP A 81 -3.68 32.60 -3.73
N ASP A 82 -3.63 33.61 -2.85
CA ASP A 82 -4.42 33.63 -1.61
C ASP A 82 -5.94 33.59 -1.87
N ALA A 83 -6.42 34.17 -3.00
CA ALA A 83 -7.82 34.14 -3.38
C ALA A 83 -8.24 32.73 -3.83
N ALA A 84 -7.39 32.07 -4.59
CA ALA A 84 -7.59 30.67 -4.97
C ALA A 84 -7.66 29.75 -3.73
N ILE A 85 -6.74 29.92 -2.78
CA ILE A 85 -6.75 29.14 -1.52
C ILE A 85 -8.02 29.40 -0.72
N ALA A 86 -8.49 30.65 -0.67
CA ALA A 86 -9.76 30.98 0.01
C ALA A 86 -10.95 30.28 -0.65
N SER A 87 -10.98 30.19 -1.98
CA SER A 87 -12.01 29.47 -2.72
C SER A 87 -11.94 27.94 -2.48
N ILE A 88 -10.74 27.38 -2.47
CA ILE A 88 -10.51 25.96 -2.18
C ILE A 88 -10.95 25.60 -0.76
N LYS A 89 -10.70 26.46 0.23
CA LYS A 89 -11.16 26.26 1.62
C LYS A 89 -12.70 26.23 1.77
N GLN A 90 -13.45 26.74 0.78
CA GLN A 90 -14.92 26.72 0.79
C GLN A 90 -15.52 25.46 0.16
N ILE A 91 -14.71 24.62 -0.48
CA ILE A 91 -15.17 23.35 -1.04
C ILE A 91 -15.61 22.43 0.13
N PRO A 92 -16.82 21.81 0.04
CA PRO A 92 -17.26 20.83 1.03
C PRO A 92 -16.19 19.74 1.25
N HIS A 93 -16.04 19.28 2.48
CA HIS A 93 -15.07 18.24 2.89
C HIS A 93 -13.60 18.67 2.87
N VAL A 94 -13.28 19.91 2.58
CA VAL A 94 -11.93 20.45 2.78
C VAL A 94 -11.75 20.82 4.25
N ALA A 95 -10.89 20.09 4.94
CA ALA A 95 -10.56 20.35 6.35
C ALA A 95 -9.55 21.50 6.51
N ALA A 96 -8.57 21.58 5.61
CA ALA A 96 -7.58 22.65 5.56
C ALA A 96 -6.99 22.79 4.15
N ALA A 97 -6.50 23.99 3.84
CA ALA A 97 -5.68 24.23 2.65
C ALA A 97 -4.57 25.22 3.01
N THR A 98 -3.35 24.91 2.62
CA THR A 98 -2.18 25.76 2.89
C THR A 98 -1.26 25.85 1.68
N PRO A 99 -0.72 27.03 1.37
CA PRO A 99 0.41 27.10 0.47
C PRO A 99 1.60 26.38 1.11
N TYR A 100 2.43 25.78 0.26
CA TYR A 100 3.69 25.16 0.62
C TYR A 100 4.79 25.84 -0.20
N ALA A 101 5.66 26.57 0.46
CA ALA A 101 6.76 27.28 -0.17
C ALA A 101 8.08 26.75 0.38
N GLN A 102 9.03 26.47 -0.52
CA GLN A 102 10.37 26.03 -0.15
C GLN A 102 11.40 27.11 -0.39
N GLY A 103 12.49 27.08 0.36
CA GLY A 103 13.57 28.04 0.28
C GLY A 103 14.48 27.95 -0.96
N TYR A 104 14.13 27.14 -1.97
CA TYR A 104 14.98 26.91 -3.16
C TYR A 104 15.31 28.18 -3.96
N ASN A 105 14.41 29.15 -3.95
CA ASN A 105 14.60 30.42 -4.67
C ASN A 105 15.39 31.45 -3.86
N LEU A 106 15.83 31.09 -2.66
CA LEU A 106 16.63 31.92 -1.79
C LEU A 106 18.08 31.44 -1.78
N GLN A 107 19.02 32.34 -1.73
CA GLN A 107 20.43 32.03 -1.45
C GLN A 107 20.77 32.41 -0.03
N GLY A 108 21.34 31.51 0.73
CA GLY A 108 21.68 31.78 2.12
C GLY A 108 22.12 30.55 2.88
N THR A 109 22.37 30.71 4.15
CA THR A 109 22.79 29.66 5.06
C THR A 109 22.17 29.88 6.44
N ILE A 110 21.97 28.80 7.16
CA ILE A 110 21.67 28.86 8.58
C ILE A 110 22.94 28.47 9.32
N THR A 111 23.36 29.32 10.26
CA THR A 111 24.60 29.11 11.03
C THR A 111 24.26 28.93 12.50
N ALA A 112 25.10 28.15 13.20
CA ALA A 112 24.98 27.93 14.63
C ALA A 112 26.35 27.69 15.29
N GLY A 113 26.36 27.76 16.61
CA GLY A 113 27.52 27.53 17.44
C GLY A 113 28.49 28.72 17.47
N ARG A 114 29.60 28.55 18.21
CA ARG A 114 30.57 29.63 18.39
C ARG A 114 31.28 29.97 17.09
N ASN A 115 31.22 31.24 16.67
CA ASN A 115 31.77 31.79 15.42
C ASN A 115 31.20 31.09 14.17
N ASP A 116 29.89 30.87 14.13
CA ASP A 116 29.17 30.30 12.97
C ASP A 116 29.80 29.04 12.40
N ARG A 117 30.32 28.21 13.32
CA ARG A 117 31.08 27.00 12.94
C ARG A 117 30.24 25.99 12.20
N TYR A 118 29.00 25.84 12.60
CA TYR A 118 28.09 24.85 12.03
C TYR A 118 27.17 25.53 11.04
N THR A 119 27.04 24.97 9.87
CA THR A 119 26.28 25.57 8.76
C THR A 119 25.31 24.56 8.18
N MET A 120 24.13 25.03 7.80
CA MET A 120 23.10 24.26 7.10
C MET A 120 22.57 25.09 5.93
N GLU A 121 22.30 24.45 4.81
CA GLU A 121 21.71 25.10 3.64
C GLU A 121 20.22 25.38 3.86
N ILE A 122 19.68 26.42 3.19
CA ILE A 122 18.30 26.88 3.42
C ILE A 122 17.23 26.14 2.61
N TYR A 123 17.58 25.14 1.81
CA TYR A 123 16.59 24.37 1.04
C TYR A 123 15.61 23.58 1.92
N ASN A 124 15.98 23.28 3.16
CA ASN A 124 15.09 22.65 4.16
C ASN A 124 14.16 23.66 4.87
N LEU A 125 14.15 24.92 4.44
CA LEU A 125 13.29 25.98 4.97
C LEU A 125 11.93 25.92 4.26
N ILE A 126 10.86 25.81 5.03
CA ILE A 126 9.50 25.59 4.53
C ILE A 126 8.56 26.64 5.11
N GLY A 127 7.76 27.25 4.23
CA GLY A 127 6.70 28.18 4.58
C GLY A 127 5.33 27.53 4.50
N ILE A 128 4.60 27.53 5.63
CA ILE A 128 3.24 26.97 5.75
C ILE A 128 2.33 27.95 6.51
N ASP A 129 1.02 27.88 6.27
CA ASP A 129 0.03 28.58 7.09
C ASP A 129 -0.08 27.88 8.48
N PRO A 130 0.27 28.54 9.59
CA PRO A 130 0.22 27.94 10.92
C PRO A 130 -1.15 27.36 11.29
N THR A 131 -2.23 27.97 10.80
CA THR A 131 -3.62 27.52 11.09
C THR A 131 -3.97 26.19 10.44
N ALA A 132 -3.20 25.77 9.44
CA ALA A 132 -3.42 24.51 8.74
C ALA A 132 -2.64 23.32 9.35
N LEU A 133 -1.62 23.57 10.17
CA LEU A 133 -0.74 22.50 10.68
C LEU A 133 -1.52 21.44 11.47
N GLU A 134 -2.28 21.85 12.47
CA GLU A 134 -3.05 20.94 13.30
C GLU A 134 -4.18 20.23 12.54
N PRO A 135 -5.03 20.92 11.73
CA PRO A 135 -6.02 20.25 10.89
C PRO A 135 -5.43 19.28 9.85
N MET A 136 -4.20 19.51 9.41
CA MET A 136 -3.46 18.59 8.53
C MET A 136 -2.86 17.40 9.29
N GLY A 137 -3.10 17.32 10.60
CA GLY A 137 -2.66 16.21 11.43
C GLY A 137 -1.19 16.25 11.82
N PHE A 138 -0.51 17.41 11.73
CA PHE A 138 0.81 17.57 12.33
C PHE A 138 0.70 17.58 13.84
N ALA A 139 1.70 17.02 14.52
CA ALA A 139 1.78 17.00 15.99
C ALA A 139 3.09 17.62 16.46
N LEU A 140 3.06 18.15 17.69
CA LEU A 140 4.25 18.65 18.37
C LEU A 140 4.80 17.58 19.30
N GLN A 141 6.10 17.33 19.22
CA GLN A 141 6.82 16.56 20.23
C GLN A 141 7.03 17.40 21.50
N SER A 142 7.28 18.71 21.35
CA SER A 142 7.48 19.66 22.44
C SER A 142 7.25 21.10 22.00
N GLY A 143 7.05 22.02 22.96
CA GLY A 143 6.89 23.44 22.70
C GLY A 143 5.47 23.87 22.37
N SER A 144 5.31 24.85 21.49
CA SER A 144 4.03 25.45 21.08
C SER A 144 3.99 25.67 19.57
N TRP A 145 2.76 25.77 19.01
CA TRP A 145 2.56 26.16 17.61
C TRP A 145 3.03 27.59 17.34
N LEU A 146 3.37 27.86 16.07
CA LEU A 146 3.62 29.21 15.60
C LEU A 146 2.41 30.10 15.80
N THR A 147 2.65 31.33 16.27
CA THR A 147 1.59 32.35 16.35
C THR A 147 1.19 32.82 14.95
N ASN A 148 -0.06 33.26 14.78
CA ASN A 148 -0.52 33.74 13.47
C ASN A 148 0.00 35.15 13.10
N THR A 149 0.69 35.82 14.02
CA THR A 149 1.23 37.17 13.79
C THR A 149 2.55 37.06 13.05
N PRO A 150 2.67 37.52 11.79
CA PRO A 150 3.91 37.47 11.04
C PRO A 150 4.96 38.40 11.63
N ALA A 151 6.24 38.07 11.42
CA ALA A 151 7.32 38.92 11.82
C ALA A 151 7.33 40.24 10.98
N SER A 152 7.67 41.35 11.62
CA SER A 152 7.91 42.59 10.92
C SER A 152 9.16 42.45 10.04
N GLU A 153 9.19 43.12 8.90
CA GLU A 153 10.39 43.19 8.03
C GLU A 153 11.64 43.65 8.79
N LYS A 154 11.48 44.48 9.82
CA LYS A 154 12.57 44.98 10.67
C LYS A 154 12.83 44.10 11.88
N ALA A 155 12.09 42.98 12.06
CA ALA A 155 12.30 42.09 13.19
C ALA A 155 13.72 41.50 13.15
N ALA A 156 14.32 41.39 14.33
CA ALA A 156 15.61 40.73 14.49
C ALA A 156 15.49 39.20 14.63
N LYS A 157 14.29 38.73 14.97
CA LYS A 157 14.02 37.31 15.24
C LYS A 157 12.85 36.77 14.41
N LEU A 158 12.95 35.51 14.05
CA LEU A 158 11.90 34.73 13.39
C LEU A 158 11.56 33.52 14.24
N GLN A 159 10.29 33.32 14.56
CA GLN A 159 9.82 32.10 15.21
C GLN A 159 9.76 30.95 14.20
N ILE A 160 10.24 29.79 14.62
CA ILE A 160 10.30 28.58 13.78
C ILE A 160 9.81 27.36 14.56
N LEU A 161 9.28 26.37 13.80
CA LEU A 161 9.21 24.99 14.23
C LEU A 161 10.35 24.22 13.58
N VAL A 162 10.85 23.20 14.25
CA VAL A 162 11.94 22.36 13.74
C VAL A 162 11.57 20.88 13.88
N GLY A 163 12.10 20.04 13.00
CA GLY A 163 12.07 18.61 13.20
C GLY A 163 13.09 18.17 14.25
N GLY A 164 12.82 17.12 15.01
CA GLY A 164 13.69 16.67 16.10
C GLY A 164 15.11 16.30 15.68
N SER A 165 15.32 15.96 14.42
CA SER A 165 16.64 15.61 13.86
C SER A 165 17.34 16.77 13.14
N THR A 166 16.77 17.97 13.13
CA THR A 166 17.33 19.15 12.42
C THR A 166 18.76 19.47 12.84
N GLY A 167 19.15 19.20 14.10
CA GLY A 167 20.52 19.38 14.56
C GLY A 167 21.57 18.54 13.85
N TYR A 168 21.19 17.42 13.22
CA TYR A 168 22.06 16.56 12.41
C TYR A 168 22.28 17.09 11.00
N GLU A 169 21.42 17.99 10.48
CA GLU A 169 21.58 18.62 9.16
C GLU A 169 22.72 19.64 9.10
N PHE A 170 23.19 20.08 10.27
CA PHE A 170 24.32 20.97 10.34
C PHE A 170 25.64 20.26 10.05
N GLN A 171 26.49 20.91 9.27
CA GLN A 171 27.83 20.43 8.93
C GLN A 171 28.90 21.32 9.57
N ASP A 172 30.04 20.74 9.95
CA ASP A 172 31.20 21.46 10.50
C ASP A 172 31.96 22.16 9.34
N SER A 173 31.78 23.48 9.19
CA SER A 173 32.41 24.29 8.13
C SER A 173 33.94 24.33 8.20
N ARG A 174 34.55 23.99 9.36
CA ARG A 174 36.00 23.92 9.53
C ARG A 174 36.61 22.63 9.01
N LYS A 175 35.81 21.67 8.60
CA LYS A 175 36.28 20.41 8.03
C LYS A 175 36.25 20.49 6.51
N SER A 176 37.18 19.80 5.88
CA SER A 176 37.21 19.69 4.41
C SER A 176 35.88 19.11 3.90
N PRO A 177 35.37 19.56 2.73
CA PRO A 177 34.12 19.04 2.14
C PRO A 177 34.07 17.52 2.02
N ASN A 178 35.20 16.88 1.76
CA ASN A 178 35.32 15.42 1.59
C ASN A 178 35.59 14.67 2.92
N SER A 179 35.59 15.36 4.06
CA SER A 179 35.85 14.70 5.34
C SER A 179 34.59 14.08 5.91
N PRO A 180 34.57 12.79 6.23
CA PRO A 180 33.42 12.15 6.92
C PRO A 180 33.08 12.82 8.26
N LYS A 181 34.07 13.48 8.90
CA LYS A 181 33.87 14.21 10.17
C LYS A 181 33.15 15.55 10.00
N ARG A 182 32.86 15.96 8.76
CA ARG A 182 32.10 17.18 8.45
C ARG A 182 30.62 16.99 8.73
N TYR A 183 30.12 15.76 8.59
CA TYR A 183 28.71 15.40 8.68
C TYR A 183 28.44 14.50 9.89
N ARG A 184 27.24 14.57 10.39
CA ARG A 184 26.70 13.63 11.39
C ARG A 184 25.30 13.21 10.97
N TRP A 185 24.94 11.99 11.29
CA TRP A 185 23.58 11.48 11.08
C TRP A 185 23.10 10.76 12.34
N GLN A 186 21.80 10.71 12.51
CA GLN A 186 21.16 10.03 13.63
C GLN A 186 21.53 8.54 13.62
N GLY A 187 21.86 7.98 14.80
CA GLY A 187 22.32 6.60 14.92
C GLY A 187 23.82 6.38 14.64
N GLN A 188 24.56 7.44 14.25
CA GLN A 188 26.02 7.33 14.09
C GLN A 188 26.70 7.14 15.45
N THR A 189 27.57 6.11 15.57
CA THR A 189 28.30 5.79 16.78
C THR A 189 29.78 6.14 16.70
N ASP A 190 30.40 6.41 17.84
CA ASP A 190 31.86 6.53 18.01
C ASP A 190 32.54 5.15 18.03
N ALA A 191 33.87 5.15 18.16
CA ALA A 191 34.67 3.90 18.22
C ALA A 191 34.31 3.00 19.42
N ASN A 192 33.61 3.54 20.44
CA ASN A 192 33.19 2.83 21.64
C ASN A 192 31.73 2.37 21.56
N GLY A 193 31.05 2.57 20.42
CA GLY A 193 29.64 2.21 20.22
C GLY A 193 28.64 3.20 20.83
N LYS A 194 29.09 4.36 21.32
CA LYS A 194 28.22 5.42 21.84
C LYS A 194 27.71 6.30 20.69
N GLU A 195 26.42 6.55 20.67
CA GLU A 195 25.81 7.45 19.68
C GLU A 195 26.38 8.86 19.78
N LEU A 196 26.73 9.43 18.62
CA LEU A 196 27.23 10.79 18.54
C LEU A 196 26.06 11.77 18.56
N PRO A 197 26.06 12.78 19.47
CA PRO A 197 25.01 13.80 19.47
C PRO A 197 25.10 14.67 18.20
N PRO A 198 24.01 15.36 17.81
CA PRO A 198 24.05 16.31 16.71
C PRO A 198 25.09 17.40 16.93
N PHE A 199 25.50 18.10 15.89
CA PHE A 199 26.42 19.24 16.03
C PHE A 199 25.78 20.45 16.69
N VAL A 200 24.47 20.61 16.54
CA VAL A 200 23.69 21.73 17.07
C VAL A 200 22.57 21.17 17.96
N ASP A 201 22.51 21.66 19.19
CA ASP A 201 21.40 21.39 20.09
C ASP A 201 20.31 22.44 19.80
N ILE A 202 19.21 21.99 19.17
CA ILE A 202 18.13 22.86 18.69
C ILE A 202 17.43 23.63 19.82
N ASP A 203 17.52 23.14 21.07
CA ASP A 203 16.90 23.77 22.25
C ASP A 203 17.80 24.80 22.92
N LYS A 204 19.14 24.71 22.73
CA LYS A 204 20.12 25.52 23.47
C LYS A 204 20.94 26.44 22.59
N ASP A 205 21.27 26.00 21.37
CA ASP A 205 22.17 26.74 20.51
C ASP A 205 21.39 27.80 19.74
N LYS A 206 21.99 29.01 19.65
CA LYS A 206 21.44 30.05 18.82
C LYS A 206 21.69 29.75 17.36
N MET A 207 20.63 29.83 16.55
CA MET A 207 20.69 29.68 15.10
C MET A 207 20.44 31.04 14.44
N THR A 208 21.15 31.31 13.37
CA THR A 208 21.03 32.54 12.58
C THR A 208 20.81 32.21 11.11
N LEU A 209 19.70 32.67 10.55
CA LEU A 209 19.43 32.62 9.12
C LEU A 209 20.08 33.83 8.46
N THR A 210 20.93 33.62 7.47
CA THR A 210 21.53 34.67 6.66
C THR A 210 21.20 34.48 5.20
N ILE A 211 20.45 35.41 4.63
CA ILE A 211 20.21 35.51 3.19
C ILE A 211 21.29 36.37 2.58
N ARG A 212 21.89 35.92 1.48
CA ARG A 212 22.96 36.62 0.79
C ARG A 212 22.73 36.65 -0.73
N THR A 213 23.25 37.64 -1.39
CA THR A 213 23.17 37.80 -2.85
C THR A 213 24.48 38.27 -3.39
N GLY A 214 24.92 37.70 -4.53
CA GLY A 214 26.20 38.04 -5.17
C GLY A 214 27.40 37.33 -4.52
N GLU A 215 28.59 37.63 -5.05
CA GLU A 215 29.85 37.09 -4.58
C GLU A 215 30.87 38.22 -4.36
N GLY A 216 31.74 38.04 -3.38
CA GLY A 216 32.84 38.97 -3.12
C GLY A 216 32.40 40.37 -2.67
N SER A 217 32.99 41.44 -3.23
CA SER A 217 32.76 42.83 -2.79
C SER A 217 31.37 43.38 -3.09
N THR A 218 30.54 42.67 -3.85
CA THR A 218 29.15 43.03 -4.17
C THR A 218 28.12 42.29 -3.32
N GLU A 219 28.57 41.45 -2.40
CA GLU A 219 27.71 40.68 -1.53
C GLU A 219 26.88 41.60 -0.63
N LYS A 220 25.56 41.38 -0.68
CA LYS A 220 24.63 41.94 0.29
C LYS A 220 24.09 40.79 1.11
N SER A 221 24.04 41.00 2.41
CA SER A 221 23.50 39.99 3.32
C SER A 221 22.57 40.62 4.34
N ARG A 222 21.62 39.81 4.81
CA ARG A 222 20.75 40.14 5.93
C ARG A 222 20.52 38.94 6.77
N SER A 223 20.54 39.11 8.08
CA SER A 223 20.45 37.99 9.05
C SER A 223 19.32 38.18 10.01
N TRP A 224 18.73 37.04 10.46
CA TRP A 224 17.73 36.95 11.51
C TRP A 224 18.11 35.85 12.50
N GLU A 225 17.92 36.10 13.78
CA GLU A 225 18.01 35.07 14.81
C GLU A 225 16.77 34.16 14.69
N LEU A 226 16.95 32.83 14.69
CA LEU A 226 15.87 31.87 14.65
C LEU A 226 15.51 31.46 16.10
N GLU A 227 14.25 31.65 16.46
CA GLU A 227 13.71 31.28 17.78
C GLU A 227 12.86 30.01 17.63
N VAL A 228 13.36 28.89 18.13
CA VAL A 228 12.62 27.62 18.13
C VAL A 228 11.49 27.73 19.13
N VAL A 229 10.25 27.67 18.68
CA VAL A 229 9.05 27.69 19.56
C VAL A 229 8.47 26.32 19.79
N GLY A 230 8.76 25.35 18.91
CA GLY A 230 8.32 23.96 19.08
C GLY A 230 9.08 23.02 18.18
N VAL A 231 9.02 21.74 18.54
CA VAL A 231 9.61 20.62 17.79
C VAL A 231 8.49 19.75 17.27
N LEU A 232 8.52 19.46 15.97
CA LEU A 232 7.53 18.61 15.31
C LEU A 232 7.78 17.13 15.63
N GLU A 233 6.70 16.38 15.76
CA GLU A 233 6.76 14.93 15.80
C GLU A 233 7.15 14.39 14.41
N PRO A 234 8.16 13.51 14.30
CA PRO A 234 8.57 12.94 13.03
C PRO A 234 7.46 12.10 12.42
N ASP A 235 7.04 12.42 11.19
CA ASP A 235 6.05 11.68 10.45
C ASP A 235 6.48 11.55 8.99
N GLY A 236 6.94 10.35 8.61
CA GLY A 236 7.40 10.07 7.25
C GLY A 236 6.31 10.27 6.17
N ALA A 237 5.04 10.05 6.54
CA ALA A 237 3.92 10.24 5.64
C ALA A 237 3.67 11.72 5.29
N LYS A 238 4.16 12.66 6.13
CA LYS A 238 4.02 14.10 5.94
C LYS A 238 5.26 14.77 5.36
N GLY A 239 6.30 13.99 5.11
CA GLY A 239 7.53 14.41 4.49
C GLY A 239 8.72 14.53 5.43
N TYR A 240 9.90 14.40 4.84
CA TYR A 240 11.20 14.41 5.54
C TYR A 240 11.42 15.67 6.40
N TRP A 241 10.80 16.79 6.04
CA TRP A 241 10.94 18.05 6.78
C TRP A 241 10.32 18.01 8.18
N THR A 242 9.40 17.09 8.49
CA THR A 242 8.91 16.88 9.85
C THR A 242 10.01 16.32 10.76
N GLN A 243 10.99 15.62 10.18
CA GLN A 243 12.15 15.07 10.87
C GLN A 243 13.29 16.09 11.02
N SER A 244 13.63 16.80 9.94
CA SER A 244 14.86 17.61 9.88
C SER A 244 14.71 18.96 9.18
N GLY A 245 13.47 19.38 8.88
CA GLY A 245 13.21 20.70 8.29
C GLY A 245 13.05 21.81 9.33
N ILE A 246 13.01 23.03 8.82
CA ILE A 246 12.68 24.25 9.55
C ILE A 246 11.43 24.85 8.95
N VAL A 247 10.39 25.03 9.77
CA VAL A 247 9.09 25.54 9.33
C VAL A 247 8.89 26.96 9.82
N LEU A 248 8.58 27.84 8.86
CA LEU A 248 8.20 29.22 9.05
C LEU A 248 6.73 29.44 8.69
N ARG A 249 6.19 30.59 9.12
CA ARG A 249 4.93 31.07 8.56
C ARG A 249 5.11 31.40 7.08
N ILE A 250 4.10 31.12 6.29
CA ILE A 250 4.12 31.48 4.86
C ILE A 250 4.33 32.98 4.65
N GLN A 251 3.82 33.83 5.55
CA GLN A 251 4.00 35.27 5.49
C GLN A 251 5.48 35.68 5.73
N ASP A 252 6.16 34.99 6.66
CA ASP A 252 7.58 35.21 6.92
C ASP A 252 8.42 34.76 5.71
N MET A 253 8.05 33.65 5.06
CA MET A 253 8.69 33.20 3.82
C MET A 253 8.50 34.22 2.68
N LYS A 254 7.30 34.76 2.51
CA LYS A 254 7.05 35.85 1.53
C LYS A 254 7.88 37.06 1.85
N MET A 255 8.03 37.45 3.10
CA MET A 255 8.91 38.57 3.53
C MET A 255 10.38 38.28 3.16
N LEU A 256 10.88 37.09 3.45
CA LEU A 256 12.25 36.69 3.08
C LEU A 256 12.48 36.77 1.58
N GLN A 257 11.52 36.28 0.77
CA GLN A 257 11.56 36.35 -0.68
C GLN A 257 11.55 37.79 -1.19
N LYS A 258 10.72 38.65 -0.59
CA LYS A 258 10.72 40.11 -0.93
C LYS A 258 12.06 40.75 -0.64
N VAL A 259 12.64 40.50 0.55
CA VAL A 259 13.97 41.01 0.91
C VAL A 259 15.03 40.53 -0.08
N TYR A 260 15.00 39.27 -0.47
CA TYR A 260 15.93 38.74 -1.47
C TYR A 260 15.76 39.41 -2.84
N ASN A 261 14.53 39.56 -3.31
CA ASN A 261 14.22 40.24 -4.57
C ASN A 261 14.69 41.74 -4.56
N ASP A 262 14.51 42.44 -3.45
CA ASP A 262 14.96 43.81 -3.28
C ASP A 262 16.51 43.90 -3.32
N MET A 263 17.19 42.94 -2.71
CA MET A 263 18.66 42.85 -2.74
C MET A 263 19.21 42.54 -4.14
N THR A 264 18.56 41.65 -4.88
CA THR A 264 18.93 41.24 -6.25
C THR A 264 18.44 42.24 -7.31
N LYS A 265 17.57 43.19 -6.94
CA LYS A 265 16.85 44.08 -7.87
C LYS A 265 15.99 43.30 -8.88
N THR A 266 15.51 42.09 -8.51
CA THR A 266 14.64 41.30 -9.34
C THR A 266 13.22 41.84 -9.26
N LYS A 267 12.65 42.20 -10.40
CA LYS A 267 11.29 42.77 -10.48
C LYS A 267 10.20 41.72 -10.64
N THR A 268 10.56 40.44 -10.70
CA THR A 268 9.61 39.35 -10.90
C THR A 268 8.89 39.08 -9.59
N GLU A 269 7.64 39.46 -9.51
CA GLU A 269 6.75 39.12 -8.42
C GLU A 269 6.16 37.74 -8.71
N GLN A 270 6.35 36.79 -7.80
CA GLN A 270 5.76 35.46 -7.91
C GLN A 270 4.27 35.59 -7.63
N LYS A 271 3.45 35.54 -8.68
CA LYS A 271 1.99 35.67 -8.59
C LYS A 271 1.27 34.43 -8.12
N SER A 272 1.91 33.29 -8.23
CA SER A 272 1.33 31.98 -7.90
C SER A 272 2.22 31.26 -6.90
N TYR A 273 1.64 30.55 -5.95
CA TYR A 273 2.37 29.59 -5.15
C TYR A 273 2.82 28.41 -6.02
N GLU A 274 3.98 27.83 -5.70
CA GLU A 274 4.49 26.67 -6.41
C GLU A 274 3.63 25.44 -6.11
N GLN A 275 3.13 25.35 -4.88
CA GLN A 275 2.36 24.21 -4.42
C GLN A 275 1.37 24.61 -3.32
N VAL A 276 0.21 23.98 -3.30
CA VAL A 276 -0.80 24.06 -2.23
C VAL A 276 -1.17 22.66 -1.78
N TYR A 277 -1.16 22.45 -0.48
CA TYR A 277 -1.65 21.23 0.14
C TYR A 277 -3.08 21.42 0.61
N VAL A 278 -3.94 20.49 0.26
CA VAL A 278 -5.35 20.46 0.64
C VAL A 278 -5.60 19.18 1.42
N LYS A 279 -6.08 19.30 2.63
CA LYS A 279 -6.50 18.17 3.48
C LYS A 279 -7.99 17.95 3.34
N VAL A 280 -8.38 16.73 3.05
CA VAL A 280 -9.76 16.27 2.99
C VAL A 280 -10.11 15.56 4.29
N ASP A 281 -11.33 15.68 4.76
CA ASP A 281 -11.81 15.12 6.03
C ASP A 281 -11.85 13.58 6.04
N ASP A 282 -12.21 12.96 4.91
CA ASP A 282 -12.34 11.50 4.77
C ASP A 282 -11.84 11.05 3.38
N LEU A 283 -11.22 9.88 3.33
CA LEU A 283 -10.67 9.29 2.10
C LEU A 283 -11.72 9.14 0.99
N LYS A 284 -12.97 8.84 1.33
CA LYS A 284 -14.08 8.70 0.37
C LYS A 284 -14.41 9.99 -0.37
N ASN A 285 -14.11 11.16 0.22
CA ASN A 285 -14.43 12.47 -0.31
C ASN A 285 -13.29 13.05 -1.18
N VAL A 286 -12.12 12.37 -1.25
CA VAL A 286 -10.93 12.89 -1.96
C VAL A 286 -11.21 13.11 -3.45
N THR A 287 -11.87 12.16 -4.11
CA THR A 287 -12.19 12.27 -5.55
C THR A 287 -13.16 13.40 -5.84
N ASP A 288 -14.15 13.61 -4.97
CA ASP A 288 -15.14 14.70 -5.11
C ASP A 288 -14.49 16.06 -4.91
N VAL A 289 -13.63 16.20 -3.90
CA VAL A 289 -12.85 17.42 -3.65
C VAL A 289 -11.89 17.71 -4.80
N GLU A 290 -11.20 16.69 -5.31
CA GLU A 290 -10.31 16.85 -6.46
C GLU A 290 -11.04 17.30 -7.72
N THR A 291 -12.23 16.74 -7.98
CA THR A 291 -13.11 17.16 -9.07
C THR A 291 -13.54 18.64 -8.89
N ALA A 292 -13.92 19.05 -7.69
CA ALA A 292 -14.29 20.43 -7.42
C ALA A 292 -13.10 21.40 -7.58
N ILE A 293 -11.86 20.96 -7.26
CA ILE A 293 -10.64 21.73 -7.52
C ILE A 293 -10.40 21.87 -9.03
N HIS A 294 -10.64 20.82 -9.82
CA HIS A 294 -10.54 20.85 -11.27
C HIS A 294 -11.61 21.78 -11.89
N ASP A 295 -12.82 21.81 -11.34
CA ASP A 295 -13.89 22.72 -11.79
C ASP A 295 -13.55 24.19 -11.55
N LEU A 296 -12.71 24.49 -10.54
CA LEU A 296 -12.13 25.83 -10.35
C LEU A 296 -11.02 26.17 -11.37
N GLY A 297 -10.60 25.20 -12.20
CA GLY A 297 -9.56 25.35 -13.23
C GLY A 297 -8.16 24.87 -12.81
N PHE A 298 -7.99 24.37 -11.59
CA PHE A 298 -6.70 23.83 -11.10
C PHE A 298 -6.58 22.33 -11.43
N THR A 299 -6.20 22.01 -12.67
CA THR A 299 -6.14 20.65 -13.20
C THR A 299 -4.85 19.90 -12.90
N ASN A 300 -3.81 20.60 -12.43
CA ASN A 300 -2.52 20.00 -12.10
C ASN A 300 -2.50 19.58 -10.64
N THR A 301 -3.20 18.49 -10.34
CA THR A 301 -3.30 17.92 -8.99
C THR A 301 -2.57 16.58 -8.89
N TYR A 302 -2.20 16.21 -7.70
CA TYR A 302 -1.69 14.90 -7.35
C TYR A 302 -2.29 14.45 -6.02
N SER A 303 -2.83 13.25 -5.98
CA SER A 303 -3.28 12.62 -4.73
C SER A 303 -2.81 11.17 -4.65
N MET A 304 -2.52 10.71 -3.43
CA MET A 304 -2.21 9.29 -3.19
C MET A 304 -3.42 8.39 -3.46
N ASN A 305 -4.64 8.97 -3.47
CA ASN A 305 -5.83 8.22 -3.81
C ASN A 305 -5.82 7.73 -5.27
N GLN A 306 -5.33 8.55 -6.20
CA GLN A 306 -5.15 8.11 -7.61
C GLN A 306 -4.22 6.90 -7.69
N GLN A 307 -3.07 6.96 -7.01
CA GLN A 307 -2.13 5.85 -6.96
C GLN A 307 -2.77 4.59 -6.37
N ARG A 308 -3.57 4.75 -5.31
CA ARG A 308 -4.33 3.65 -4.70
C ARG A 308 -5.31 3.02 -5.67
N GLU A 309 -6.08 3.82 -6.42
CA GLU A 309 -7.04 3.34 -7.42
C GLU A 309 -6.34 2.56 -8.55
N GLU A 310 -5.21 3.05 -9.06
CA GLU A 310 -4.41 2.35 -10.07
C GLU A 310 -3.90 1.01 -9.55
N MET A 311 -3.38 0.96 -8.32
CA MET A 311 -2.93 -0.27 -7.68
C MET A 311 -4.08 -1.25 -7.47
N GLN A 312 -5.26 -0.79 -7.05
CA GLN A 312 -6.45 -1.64 -6.91
C GLN A 312 -6.90 -2.22 -8.25
N GLN A 313 -6.90 -1.42 -9.32
CA GLN A 313 -7.23 -1.91 -10.67
C GLN A 313 -6.24 -2.99 -11.13
N GLN A 314 -4.96 -2.85 -10.83
CA GLN A 314 -3.96 -3.86 -11.13
C GLN A 314 -4.20 -5.17 -10.37
N VAL A 315 -4.55 -5.08 -9.08
CA VAL A 315 -4.95 -6.26 -8.27
C VAL A 315 -6.16 -6.96 -8.88
N ILE A 316 -7.21 -6.20 -9.24
CA ILE A 316 -8.43 -6.75 -9.87
C ILE A 316 -8.09 -7.45 -11.19
N LYS A 317 -7.27 -6.85 -12.06
CA LYS A 317 -6.84 -7.47 -13.32
C LYS A 317 -6.10 -8.78 -13.08
N SER A 318 -5.17 -8.81 -12.13
CA SER A 318 -4.44 -10.02 -11.74
C SER A 318 -5.40 -11.09 -11.20
N GLN A 319 -6.33 -10.72 -10.34
CA GLN A 319 -7.35 -11.64 -9.81
C GLN A 319 -8.26 -12.20 -10.90
N MET A 320 -8.63 -11.43 -11.93
CA MET A 320 -9.41 -11.92 -13.07
C MET A 320 -8.65 -12.99 -13.87
N ILE A 321 -7.36 -12.79 -14.14
CA ILE A 321 -6.52 -13.74 -14.85
C ILE A 321 -6.38 -15.04 -14.06
N PHE A 322 -5.96 -14.95 -12.82
CA PHE A 322 -5.80 -16.13 -11.95
C PHE A 322 -7.14 -16.82 -11.67
N GLY A 323 -8.23 -16.03 -11.52
CA GLY A 323 -9.59 -16.55 -11.37
C GLY A 323 -10.04 -17.33 -12.60
N GLY A 324 -9.72 -16.88 -13.79
CA GLY A 324 -9.97 -17.62 -15.02
C GLY A 324 -9.25 -18.98 -15.06
N ILE A 325 -7.96 -18.99 -14.70
CA ILE A 325 -7.16 -20.23 -14.62
C ILE A 325 -7.75 -21.20 -13.58
N ALA A 326 -8.11 -20.69 -12.41
CA ALA A 326 -8.72 -21.50 -11.35
C ALA A 326 -10.09 -22.06 -11.76
N ALA A 327 -10.92 -21.28 -12.45
CA ALA A 327 -12.21 -21.72 -12.98
C ALA A 327 -12.06 -22.85 -14.02
N VAL A 328 -11.09 -22.74 -14.93
CA VAL A 328 -10.78 -23.82 -15.88
C VAL A 328 -10.31 -25.08 -15.16
N SER A 329 -9.44 -24.95 -14.16
CA SER A 329 -8.96 -26.09 -13.37
C SER A 329 -10.10 -26.81 -12.64
N LEU A 330 -11.03 -26.07 -12.05
CA LEU A 330 -12.22 -26.62 -11.40
C LEU A 330 -13.19 -27.28 -12.40
N PHE A 331 -13.35 -26.69 -13.59
CA PHE A 331 -14.16 -27.28 -14.65
C PHE A 331 -13.60 -28.63 -15.09
N VAL A 332 -12.28 -28.73 -15.27
CA VAL A 332 -11.60 -30.00 -15.58
C VAL A 332 -11.80 -31.01 -14.42
N ALA A 333 -11.69 -30.56 -13.17
CA ALA A 333 -11.96 -31.41 -12.00
C ALA A 333 -13.42 -31.96 -12.00
N ALA A 334 -14.40 -31.09 -12.29
CA ALA A 334 -15.80 -31.50 -12.39
C ALA A 334 -16.02 -32.55 -13.50
N ILE A 335 -15.42 -32.36 -14.69
CA ILE A 335 -15.48 -33.37 -15.77
C ILE A 335 -14.86 -34.70 -15.32
N ASN A 336 -13.74 -34.67 -14.63
CA ASN A 336 -13.10 -35.89 -14.11
C ASN A 336 -13.99 -36.61 -13.09
N ILE A 337 -14.69 -35.87 -12.23
CA ILE A 337 -15.67 -36.46 -11.29
C ILE A 337 -16.81 -37.09 -12.09
N ILE A 338 -17.41 -36.42 -13.08
CA ILE A 338 -18.49 -36.94 -13.91
C ILE A 338 -18.07 -38.25 -14.58
N ASN A 339 -16.89 -38.28 -15.21
CA ASN A 339 -16.38 -39.46 -15.89
C ASN A 339 -16.15 -40.62 -14.93
N THR A 340 -15.53 -40.35 -13.78
CA THR A 340 -15.24 -41.38 -12.78
C THR A 340 -16.52 -41.96 -12.19
N MET A 341 -17.50 -41.11 -11.85
CA MET A 341 -18.79 -41.55 -11.31
C MET A 341 -19.63 -42.30 -12.34
N THR A 342 -19.64 -41.84 -13.60
CA THR A 342 -20.34 -42.49 -14.69
C THR A 342 -19.82 -43.94 -14.87
N MET A 343 -18.49 -44.10 -14.87
CA MET A 343 -17.88 -45.43 -15.00
C MET A 343 -18.13 -46.29 -13.78
N ALA A 344 -18.12 -45.72 -12.58
CA ALA A 344 -18.48 -46.47 -11.34
C ALA A 344 -19.92 -46.98 -11.38
N ILE A 345 -20.84 -46.23 -11.97
CA ILE A 345 -22.25 -46.65 -12.15
C ILE A 345 -22.34 -47.83 -13.13
N TYR A 346 -21.65 -47.77 -14.26
CA TYR A 346 -21.64 -48.91 -15.20
C TYR A 346 -21.12 -50.19 -14.59
N GLU A 347 -20.06 -50.12 -13.81
CA GLU A 347 -19.48 -51.27 -13.13
C GLU A 347 -20.35 -51.88 -12.04
N ARG A 348 -21.28 -51.08 -11.47
CA ARG A 348 -22.22 -51.48 -10.40
C ARG A 348 -23.67 -51.60 -10.91
N THR A 349 -23.87 -51.67 -12.23
CA THR A 349 -25.20 -51.70 -12.84
C THR A 349 -26.04 -52.82 -12.27
N ARG A 350 -25.46 -54.03 -12.06
CA ARG A 350 -26.14 -55.20 -11.49
C ARG A 350 -26.54 -54.97 -10.01
N GLU A 351 -25.66 -54.36 -9.19
CA GLU A 351 -25.96 -54.02 -7.81
C GLU A 351 -27.13 -53.02 -7.71
N ILE A 352 -27.15 -52.01 -8.60
CA ILE A 352 -28.23 -51.04 -8.71
C ILE A 352 -29.54 -51.72 -9.13
N GLY A 353 -29.47 -52.64 -10.08
CA GLY A 353 -30.63 -53.43 -10.51
C GLY A 353 -31.25 -54.27 -9.38
N VAL A 354 -30.42 -54.97 -8.61
CA VAL A 354 -30.86 -55.76 -7.43
C VAL A 354 -31.50 -54.85 -6.38
N MET A 355 -30.89 -53.70 -6.06
CA MET A 355 -31.46 -52.74 -5.10
C MET A 355 -32.86 -52.26 -5.53
N LYS A 356 -33.07 -52.02 -6.81
CA LYS A 356 -34.39 -51.65 -7.35
C LYS A 356 -35.41 -52.73 -7.27
N VAL A 357 -35.06 -54.00 -7.57
CA VAL A 357 -35.94 -55.15 -7.47
C VAL A 357 -36.34 -55.42 -6.02
N LEU A 358 -35.43 -55.17 -5.06
CA LEU A 358 -35.69 -55.27 -3.64
C LEU A 358 -36.52 -54.09 -3.08
N GLY A 359 -36.98 -53.16 -3.93
CA GLY A 359 -37.87 -52.05 -3.54
C GLY A 359 -37.15 -50.84 -2.94
N CYS A 360 -35.86 -50.69 -3.18
CA CYS A 360 -35.13 -49.54 -2.72
C CYS A 360 -35.66 -48.23 -3.39
N GLU A 361 -35.94 -47.21 -2.62
CA GLU A 361 -36.41 -45.90 -3.12
C GLU A 361 -35.39 -45.25 -4.06
N LEU A 362 -35.84 -44.74 -5.22
CA LEU A 362 -34.99 -44.10 -6.23
C LEU A 362 -34.23 -42.89 -5.65
N GLY A 363 -34.84 -42.21 -4.67
CA GLY A 363 -34.20 -41.11 -3.94
C GLY A 363 -32.96 -41.56 -3.17
N SER A 364 -33.02 -42.73 -2.49
CA SER A 364 -31.89 -43.29 -1.73
C SER A 364 -30.72 -43.68 -2.63
N ILE A 365 -30.99 -44.21 -3.83
CA ILE A 365 -29.95 -44.54 -4.81
C ILE A 365 -29.28 -43.25 -5.30
N ARG A 366 -30.04 -42.18 -5.56
CA ARG A 366 -29.51 -40.87 -5.98
C ARG A 366 -28.64 -40.25 -4.91
N THR A 367 -29.13 -40.22 -3.64
CA THR A 367 -28.37 -39.64 -2.51
C THR A 367 -27.09 -40.41 -2.25
N MET A 368 -27.04 -41.73 -2.41
CA MET A 368 -25.81 -42.50 -2.28
C MET A 368 -24.71 -42.04 -3.26
N PHE A 369 -25.04 -41.83 -4.54
CA PHE A 369 -24.06 -41.34 -5.53
C PHE A 369 -23.69 -39.86 -5.34
N LEU A 370 -24.63 -39.03 -4.88
CA LEU A 370 -24.34 -37.63 -4.51
C LEU A 370 -23.40 -37.53 -3.30
N LEU A 371 -23.58 -38.39 -2.30
CA LEU A 371 -22.68 -38.47 -1.16
C LEU A 371 -21.30 -38.99 -1.57
N GLU A 372 -21.21 -39.97 -2.48
CA GLU A 372 -19.94 -40.47 -2.99
C GLU A 372 -19.16 -39.37 -3.72
N SER A 373 -19.81 -38.61 -4.61
CA SER A 373 -19.19 -37.51 -5.32
C SER A 373 -18.82 -36.30 -4.41
N SER A 374 -19.68 -35.98 -3.44
CA SER A 374 -19.38 -34.90 -2.47
C SER A 374 -18.22 -35.29 -1.54
N THR A 375 -18.07 -36.57 -1.19
CA THR A 375 -16.93 -37.08 -0.42
C THR A 375 -15.61 -36.93 -1.20
N ILE A 376 -15.62 -37.16 -2.52
CA ILE A 376 -14.45 -36.90 -3.38
C ILE A 376 -14.10 -35.41 -3.34
N GLY A 377 -15.11 -34.55 -3.46
CA GLY A 377 -14.92 -33.08 -3.35
C GLY A 377 -14.37 -32.67 -2.00
N PHE A 378 -14.90 -33.23 -0.90
CA PHE A 378 -14.46 -32.94 0.45
C PHE A 378 -13.00 -33.36 0.72
N ILE A 379 -12.67 -34.64 0.39
CA ILE A 379 -11.29 -35.14 0.58
C ILE A 379 -10.30 -34.39 -0.33
N GLY A 380 -10.66 -34.16 -1.58
CA GLY A 380 -9.85 -33.38 -2.51
C GLY A 380 -9.65 -31.94 -2.04
N GLY A 381 -10.71 -31.32 -1.52
CA GLY A 381 -10.67 -29.99 -0.92
C GLY A 381 -9.76 -29.94 0.31
N LEU A 382 -9.86 -30.90 1.22
CA LEU A 382 -9.02 -30.94 2.41
C LEU A 382 -7.54 -31.12 2.08
N ILE A 383 -7.21 -32.01 1.16
CA ILE A 383 -5.84 -32.19 0.67
C ILE A 383 -5.38 -30.93 -0.09
N GLY A 384 -6.26 -30.32 -0.91
CA GLY A 384 -5.98 -29.09 -1.65
C GLY A 384 -5.65 -27.92 -0.73
N VAL A 385 -6.40 -27.74 0.35
CA VAL A 385 -6.12 -26.73 1.39
C VAL A 385 -4.77 -27.02 2.07
N ALA A 386 -4.48 -28.27 2.41
CA ALA A 386 -3.18 -28.64 3.00
C ALA A 386 -2.00 -28.31 2.05
N PHE A 387 -2.13 -28.63 0.76
CA PHE A 387 -1.13 -28.24 -0.26
C PHE A 387 -1.02 -26.74 -0.42
N SER A 388 -2.13 -25.98 -0.34
CA SER A 388 -2.10 -24.52 -0.39
C SER A 388 -1.30 -23.93 0.77
N LEU A 389 -1.46 -24.46 1.99
CA LEU A 389 -0.70 -24.04 3.15
C LEU A 389 0.81 -24.29 2.97
N LEU A 390 1.16 -25.47 2.46
CA LEU A 390 2.56 -25.80 2.15
C LEU A 390 3.13 -24.87 1.08
N ALA A 391 2.39 -24.62 0.01
CA ALA A 391 2.81 -23.73 -1.06
C ALA A 391 2.95 -22.28 -0.55
N SER A 392 2.01 -21.80 0.25
CA SER A 392 2.09 -20.49 0.89
C SER A 392 3.30 -20.36 1.79
N PHE A 393 3.61 -21.38 2.59
CA PHE A 393 4.80 -21.41 3.43
C PHE A 393 6.09 -21.33 2.60
N VAL A 394 6.17 -22.10 1.51
CA VAL A 394 7.33 -22.06 0.58
C VAL A 394 7.46 -20.71 -0.06
N LEU A 395 6.38 -20.10 -0.55
CA LEU A 395 6.38 -18.76 -1.19
C LEU A 395 6.85 -17.69 -0.21
N ASN A 396 6.35 -17.70 1.02
CA ASN A 396 6.72 -16.70 2.02
C ASN A 396 8.16 -16.84 2.54
N ASN A 397 8.76 -18.02 2.42
CA ASN A 397 10.14 -18.28 2.85
C ASN A 397 11.10 -18.52 1.67
N LEU A 398 10.68 -18.19 0.45
CA LEU A 398 11.43 -18.52 -0.77
C LEU A 398 12.84 -17.91 -0.78
N SER A 399 12.98 -16.66 -0.35
CA SER A 399 14.29 -15.99 -0.24
C SER A 399 15.23 -16.69 0.73
N THR A 400 14.73 -17.10 1.89
CA THR A 400 15.50 -17.83 2.91
C THR A 400 15.88 -19.22 2.42
N ILE A 401 14.96 -19.90 1.73
CA ILE A 401 15.20 -21.24 1.15
C ILE A 401 16.27 -21.17 0.05
N LEU A 402 16.16 -20.19 -0.87
CA LEU A 402 17.15 -20.01 -1.95
C LEU A 402 18.53 -19.61 -1.41
N ALA A 403 18.58 -18.78 -0.38
CA ALA A 403 19.83 -18.43 0.30
C ALA A 403 20.51 -19.67 0.93
N ALA A 404 19.73 -20.60 1.49
CA ALA A 404 20.25 -21.86 2.05
C ALA A 404 20.83 -22.80 1.00
N PHE A 405 20.38 -22.74 -0.26
CA PHE A 405 20.92 -23.53 -1.38
C PHE A 405 22.09 -22.87 -2.13
N GLY A 406 22.68 -21.77 -1.59
CA GLY A 406 23.89 -21.15 -2.14
C GLY A 406 23.70 -20.39 -3.46
N GLN A 407 22.48 -20.20 -3.92
CA GLN A 407 22.16 -19.36 -5.07
C GLN A 407 21.86 -17.92 -4.59
N GLY A 408 22.91 -17.16 -4.30
CA GLY A 408 22.82 -15.75 -3.92
C GLY A 408 22.49 -14.77 -5.07
N GLY A 409 21.87 -15.24 -6.13
CA GLY A 409 21.31 -14.42 -7.21
C GLY A 409 19.81 -14.36 -7.04
N GLY A 410 19.29 -13.19 -6.68
CA GLY A 410 17.86 -13.00 -6.45
C GLY A 410 17.02 -13.45 -7.64
N PHE A 411 16.33 -14.56 -7.48
CA PHE A 411 15.25 -14.93 -8.39
C PHE A 411 14.10 -13.96 -8.11
N ASP A 412 14.06 -12.91 -8.91
CA ASP A 412 13.03 -11.87 -8.79
C ASP A 412 11.70 -12.37 -9.33
N LEU A 413 10.89 -12.95 -8.44
CA LEU A 413 9.53 -13.39 -8.73
C LEU A 413 8.57 -12.19 -8.90
N SER A 414 9.01 -10.97 -8.55
CA SER A 414 8.21 -9.76 -8.61
C SER A 414 7.83 -9.40 -10.05
N GLY A 415 8.73 -9.65 -10.99
CA GLY A 415 8.47 -9.46 -12.41
C GLY A 415 7.40 -10.40 -12.98
N LEU A 416 7.28 -11.61 -12.45
CA LEU A 416 6.28 -12.60 -12.89
C LEU A 416 4.88 -12.33 -12.28
N MET A 417 4.83 -11.66 -11.13
CA MET A 417 3.59 -11.38 -10.38
C MET A 417 3.08 -9.94 -10.57
N GLY A 418 3.70 -9.14 -11.44
CA GLY A 418 3.22 -7.80 -11.83
C GLY A 418 3.31 -6.73 -10.74
N GLY A 419 4.09 -6.94 -9.70
CA GLY A 419 4.30 -5.97 -8.63
C GLY A 419 5.80 -5.79 -8.35
N GLY A 420 6.32 -4.60 -8.59
CA GLY A 420 7.67 -4.23 -8.16
C GLY A 420 7.72 -4.17 -6.64
N TYR A 421 8.17 -5.24 -6.01
CA TYR A 421 8.50 -5.22 -4.58
C TYR A 421 9.79 -4.40 -4.43
N TYR A 422 9.64 -3.11 -4.12
CA TYR A 422 10.76 -2.33 -3.63
C TYR A 422 11.14 -2.90 -2.26
N TYR A 423 12.36 -3.38 -2.13
CA TYR A 423 12.96 -3.65 -0.82
C TYR A 423 12.99 -2.31 -0.08
N MET A 424 12.03 -2.09 0.81
CA MET A 424 12.19 -1.07 1.82
C MET A 424 13.31 -1.55 2.75
N ASP A 425 14.33 -0.73 2.88
CA ASP A 425 15.45 -0.88 3.82
C ASP A 425 14.94 -0.73 5.27
N GLY A 426 14.21 -1.73 5.71
CA GLY A 426 13.49 -1.76 6.99
C GLY A 426 13.06 -3.16 7.42
N GLY A 427 13.73 -4.22 6.97
CA GLY A 427 13.76 -5.53 7.66
C GLY A 427 12.49 -6.37 7.69
N GLY A 428 11.39 -5.97 7.04
CA GLY A 428 10.17 -6.77 6.99
C GLY A 428 9.91 -7.30 5.57
N SER A 429 10.12 -8.59 5.31
CA SER A 429 9.64 -9.22 4.09
C SER A 429 8.12 -9.25 4.10
N ALA A 430 7.48 -8.47 3.21
CA ALA A 430 6.03 -8.53 3.04
C ALA A 430 5.61 -9.97 2.70
N ALA A 431 4.56 -10.48 3.35
CA ALA A 431 4.08 -11.81 3.09
C ALA A 431 3.50 -11.89 1.67
N ILE A 432 4.03 -12.79 0.84
CA ILE A 432 3.59 -12.99 -0.55
C ILE A 432 2.19 -13.62 -0.59
N SER A 433 1.85 -14.47 0.39
CA SER A 433 0.60 -15.21 0.47
C SER A 433 0.05 -15.19 1.90
N ILE A 434 -1.21 -14.79 2.06
CA ILE A 434 -1.92 -14.76 3.35
C ILE A 434 -3.18 -15.60 3.21
N ILE A 435 -3.25 -16.72 3.95
CA ILE A 435 -4.41 -17.62 3.97
C ILE A 435 -5.19 -17.41 5.28
N PRO A 436 -6.26 -16.61 5.29
CA PRO A 436 -7.07 -16.46 6.49
C PRO A 436 -7.90 -17.72 6.76
N PRO A 437 -8.25 -18.02 8.04
CA PRO A 437 -8.98 -19.23 8.41
C PRO A 437 -10.34 -19.39 7.70
N TRP A 438 -11.04 -18.29 7.44
CA TRP A 438 -12.32 -18.32 6.73
C TRP A 438 -12.18 -18.84 5.29
N LEU A 439 -11.04 -18.54 4.63
CA LEU A 439 -10.78 -18.98 3.25
C LEU A 439 -10.61 -20.51 3.19
N MET A 440 -9.99 -21.11 4.19
CA MET A 440 -9.86 -22.58 4.27
C MET A 440 -11.23 -23.25 4.35
N LEU A 441 -12.12 -22.74 5.21
CA LEU A 441 -13.49 -23.25 5.33
C LEU A 441 -14.28 -23.02 4.04
N ALA A 442 -14.21 -21.82 3.46
CA ALA A 442 -14.89 -21.49 2.21
C ALA A 442 -14.43 -22.40 1.06
N ALA A 443 -13.14 -22.66 0.95
CA ALA A 443 -12.57 -23.54 -0.08
C ALA A 443 -13.03 -25.00 0.10
N LEU A 444 -13.10 -25.50 1.34
CA LEU A 444 -13.57 -26.85 1.64
C LEU A 444 -15.05 -27.01 1.28
N VAL A 445 -15.90 -26.05 1.67
CA VAL A 445 -17.31 -26.02 1.31
C VAL A 445 -17.48 -25.96 -0.22
N PHE A 446 -16.72 -25.10 -0.87
CA PHE A 446 -16.78 -24.91 -2.31
C PHE A 446 -16.35 -26.18 -3.07
N ALA A 447 -15.26 -26.83 -2.70
CA ALA A 447 -14.81 -28.09 -3.30
C ALA A 447 -15.85 -29.21 -3.12
N THR A 448 -16.49 -29.27 -1.94
CA THR A 448 -17.57 -30.20 -1.67
C THR A 448 -18.79 -29.97 -2.55
N LEU A 449 -19.17 -28.70 -2.75
CA LEU A 449 -20.25 -28.28 -3.65
C LEU A 449 -19.95 -28.65 -5.10
N VAL A 450 -18.71 -28.41 -5.57
CA VAL A 450 -18.28 -28.80 -6.93
C VAL A 450 -18.43 -30.31 -7.12
N GLY A 451 -18.00 -31.11 -6.12
CA GLY A 451 -18.19 -32.56 -6.13
C GLY A 451 -19.66 -32.96 -6.21
N LEU A 452 -20.49 -32.32 -5.41
CA LEU A 452 -21.93 -32.56 -5.37
C LEU A 452 -22.62 -32.25 -6.69
N VAL A 453 -22.35 -31.08 -7.24
CA VAL A 453 -22.92 -30.59 -8.54
C VAL A 453 -22.48 -31.51 -9.68
N ALA A 454 -21.18 -31.85 -9.74
CA ALA A 454 -20.64 -32.74 -10.76
C ALA A 454 -21.27 -34.13 -10.65
N GLY A 455 -21.64 -34.60 -9.44
CA GLY A 455 -22.32 -35.89 -9.19
C GLY A 455 -23.78 -35.95 -9.62
N ILE A 456 -24.46 -34.80 -9.87
CA ILE A 456 -25.89 -34.78 -10.22
C ILE A 456 -26.17 -35.52 -11.53
N LEU A 457 -25.38 -35.29 -12.56
CA LEU A 457 -25.56 -35.90 -13.87
C LEU A 457 -25.42 -37.42 -13.81
N PRO A 458 -24.34 -38.02 -13.29
CA PRO A 458 -24.20 -39.46 -13.16
C PRO A 458 -25.23 -40.06 -12.20
N ALA A 459 -25.55 -39.44 -11.07
CA ALA A 459 -26.56 -39.91 -10.13
C ALA A 459 -27.95 -40.06 -10.79
N ASN A 460 -28.36 -39.08 -11.60
CA ASN A 460 -29.60 -39.15 -12.36
C ASN A 460 -29.57 -40.26 -13.42
N LYS A 461 -28.40 -40.53 -14.02
CA LYS A 461 -28.23 -41.64 -14.96
C LYS A 461 -28.40 -42.99 -14.29
N ALA A 462 -27.84 -43.18 -13.06
CA ALA A 462 -28.00 -44.39 -12.26
C ALA A 462 -29.47 -44.71 -11.95
N VAL A 463 -30.27 -43.67 -11.64
CA VAL A 463 -31.71 -43.83 -11.34
C VAL A 463 -32.51 -44.21 -12.60
N ARG A 464 -32.07 -43.89 -13.81
CA ARG A 464 -32.76 -44.19 -15.08
C ARG A 464 -32.48 -45.61 -15.62
N ILE A 465 -31.48 -46.31 -15.13
CA ILE A 465 -31.15 -47.69 -15.57
C ILE A 465 -32.34 -48.60 -15.27
N SER A 466 -32.80 -49.38 -16.28
CA SER A 466 -33.88 -50.38 -16.12
C SER A 466 -33.41 -51.56 -15.24
N ALA A 467 -34.21 -51.93 -14.26
CA ALA A 467 -33.90 -53.08 -13.36
C ALA A 467 -33.76 -54.39 -14.14
N LEU A 468 -34.61 -54.58 -15.17
CA LEU A 468 -34.57 -55.75 -16.05
C LEU A 468 -33.30 -55.83 -16.90
N GLU A 469 -32.88 -54.68 -17.46
CA GLU A 469 -31.70 -54.57 -18.31
C GLU A 469 -30.41 -54.72 -17.49
N ALA A 470 -30.41 -54.20 -16.24
CA ALA A 470 -29.30 -54.30 -15.30
C ALA A 470 -28.99 -55.74 -14.83
N ILE A 471 -30.00 -56.63 -14.77
CA ILE A 471 -29.81 -58.03 -14.35
C ILE A 471 -29.45 -58.91 -15.56
N ARG A 472 -29.84 -58.51 -16.79
CA ARG A 472 -29.63 -59.29 -18.01
C ARG A 472 -28.26 -59.06 -18.65
N HIS A 473 -27.52 -58.04 -18.22
CA HIS A 473 -26.15 -57.80 -18.68
C HIS A 473 -25.20 -58.77 -17.99
N ASP A 474 -24.71 -59.75 -18.74
CA ASP A 474 -23.54 -60.56 -18.43
C ASP A 474 -22.25 -59.77 -18.64
#